data_e8c163b20ac0128e5a1b1b9375d25d0a
#
_entry.id   e8c163b20ac0128e5a1b1b9375d25d0a
#
_cell.length_a   1.000
_cell.length_b   1.000
_cell.length_c   1.000
_cell.angle_alpha   90.00
_cell.angle_beta   90.00
_cell.angle_gamma   90.00
#
_symmetry.space_group_name_H-M   'P 1'
#
loop_
_entity.id
_entity.type
_entity.pdbx_description
1 polymer ?
#
loop_
_entity_poly.entity_id
_entity_poly.type
_entity_poly.pdbx_seq_one_letter_code
_entity_poly.pdbx_strand_id
1 'polypeptide(L)'
;MGSLFVGVRTRIVVQQVLTQETVLEKAKRGDASAIAALINEVLWNSGMKAIAKSKGSCLHIVLEGERVPERSTCVRFVADGMKRLKPGGFDSVRVYGKRIDKRKPAWTEAFELKRRPRTAPTPTRPPLPATVPQPKSRPKKLKTKPKKRIPLLVMGGTIWVAVATLGAAISSRINVATNTQDNSVPATNQSTPKPSPTNKPAQNLAPASPVAATSITIKAVGDIVPGTNYPNNRLPGNKRQLFQNIKSSLQGADILFGNFESTMTNYPRPAKDTSRAMVFAFRNPPSYATLFKEVGFDVLSVANNHSFDFSPTGFEDTMRNIEKAGVKAVGKKNQILYTNVKGVRVAFIGFSYLNFHNSINNLPAGKALVAQAKKNAEIVVISVHAGAEGSDATRVRNLAEMFYGENRGNKVLFARTMIDSGADLVLGHGPHVPRAMELYKGKLIAYSLGNFIGYRTLSTVGNLGESLVLEVKLDAQGNFESGRIIPVQLDRRGIPYPDRGYGSVQLIRNLTKLDFPNTPLKIETNGKITKIGNR
;
A
#
# COMPACT_ATOMS: atom_id res chain seq x y z
N MET A 1 -19.78 25.70 39.90
CA MET A 1 -19.31 26.10 38.54
C MET A 1 -18.52 24.95 37.85
N GLY A 2 -19.11 23.79 37.70
CA GLY A 2 -18.40 22.60 37.22
C GLY A 2 -19.14 21.75 36.17
N SER A 3 -20.24 22.27 35.56
CA SER A 3 -21.09 21.45 34.68
C SER A 3 -21.31 22.00 33.27
N LEU A 4 -20.66 23.11 32.88
CA LEU A 4 -20.88 23.72 31.54
C LEU A 4 -19.78 23.44 30.51
N PHE A 5 -18.64 22.81 30.87
CA PHE A 5 -17.51 22.62 29.94
C PHE A 5 -17.48 21.24 29.26
N VAL A 6 -18.26 20.28 29.71
CA VAL A 6 -18.26 18.91 29.10
C VAL A 6 -19.17 18.84 27.88
N GLY A 7 -20.22 19.68 27.81
CA GLY A 7 -21.18 19.65 26.71
C GLY A 7 -20.70 20.23 25.36
N VAL A 8 -19.71 21.13 25.39
CA VAL A 8 -19.23 21.83 24.18
C VAL A 8 -18.21 21.00 23.41
N ARG A 9 -17.34 20.23 24.08
CA ARG A 9 -16.37 19.36 23.42
C ARG A 9 -17.00 18.17 22.69
N THR A 10 -18.07 17.61 23.22
CA THR A 10 -18.76 16.47 22.60
C THR A 10 -19.54 16.90 21.35
N ARG A 11 -20.11 18.11 21.33
CA ARG A 11 -20.81 18.62 20.14
C ARG A 11 -19.87 18.96 18.98
N ILE A 12 -18.66 19.47 19.24
CA ILE A 12 -17.69 19.81 18.19
C ILE A 12 -17.13 18.53 17.53
N VAL A 13 -16.91 17.46 18.29
CA VAL A 13 -16.41 16.18 17.75
C VAL A 13 -17.49 15.47 16.92
N VAL A 14 -18.76 15.53 17.32
CA VAL A 14 -19.88 14.95 16.56
C VAL A 14 -20.15 15.73 15.28
N GLN A 15 -19.98 17.05 15.28
CA GLN A 15 -20.21 17.90 14.10
C GLN A 15 -19.07 17.79 13.05
N GLN A 16 -17.84 17.44 13.45
CA GLN A 16 -16.74 17.16 12.52
C GLN A 16 -16.83 15.77 11.86
N VAL A 17 -17.51 14.82 12.45
CA VAL A 17 -17.73 13.48 11.88
C VAL A 17 -18.86 13.46 10.84
N LEU A 18 -19.75 14.47 10.85
CA LEU A 18 -20.94 14.55 9.97
C LEU A 18 -20.70 15.29 8.63
N THR A 19 -19.50 15.79 8.32
CA THR A 19 -19.27 16.64 7.14
C THR A 19 -18.25 16.13 6.12
N GLN A 20 -17.66 14.93 6.26
CA GLN A 20 -16.85 14.31 5.20
C GLN A 20 -17.66 13.26 4.44
N GLU A 21 -18.42 13.75 3.49
CA GLU A 21 -19.07 12.90 2.50
C GLU A 21 -18.02 12.18 1.66
N THR A 22 -18.10 10.84 1.60
CA THR A 22 -17.17 10.02 0.82
C THR A 22 -17.30 10.30 -0.68
N VAL A 23 -16.22 10.15 -1.46
CA VAL A 23 -16.25 10.27 -2.92
C VAL A 23 -17.33 9.35 -3.52
N LEU A 24 -17.53 8.17 -2.94
CA LEU A 24 -18.57 7.23 -3.37
C LEU A 24 -19.98 7.79 -3.16
N GLU A 25 -20.27 8.43 -2.03
CA GLU A 25 -21.59 9.03 -1.75
C GLU A 25 -21.86 10.22 -2.67
N LYS A 26 -20.86 11.08 -2.91
CA LYS A 26 -20.95 12.16 -3.90
C LYS A 26 -21.21 11.61 -5.31
N ALA A 27 -20.47 10.57 -5.70
CA ALA A 27 -20.67 9.92 -7.00
C ALA A 27 -22.05 9.30 -7.15
N LYS A 28 -22.60 8.65 -6.10
CA LYS A 28 -23.98 8.13 -6.09
C LYS A 28 -25.03 9.24 -6.24
N ARG A 29 -24.79 10.43 -5.69
CA ARG A 29 -25.66 11.60 -5.86
C ARG A 29 -25.52 12.27 -7.22
N GLY A 30 -24.58 11.86 -8.07
CA GLY A 30 -24.40 12.37 -9.42
C GLY A 30 -23.34 13.46 -9.53
N ASP A 31 -22.42 13.59 -8.59
CA ASP A 31 -21.27 14.47 -8.75
C ASP A 31 -20.35 13.93 -9.84
N ALA A 32 -20.24 14.64 -10.97
CA ALA A 32 -19.46 14.22 -12.11
C ALA A 32 -17.96 14.12 -11.79
N SER A 33 -17.44 15.00 -10.93
CA SER A 33 -16.03 14.99 -10.52
C SER A 33 -15.72 13.78 -9.66
N ALA A 34 -16.61 13.42 -8.74
CA ALA A 34 -16.49 12.21 -7.93
C ALA A 34 -16.60 10.95 -8.80
N ILE A 35 -17.49 10.92 -9.81
CA ILE A 35 -17.58 9.83 -10.78
C ILE A 35 -16.26 9.70 -11.58
N ALA A 36 -15.69 10.84 -12.06
CA ALA A 36 -14.40 10.82 -12.74
C ALA A 36 -13.28 10.32 -11.84
N ALA A 37 -13.28 10.68 -10.56
CA ALA A 37 -12.33 10.17 -9.58
C ALA A 37 -12.41 8.65 -9.46
N LEU A 38 -13.62 8.07 -9.28
CA LEU A 38 -13.82 6.61 -9.23
C LEU A 38 -13.40 5.89 -10.53
N ILE A 39 -13.63 6.51 -11.69
CA ILE A 39 -13.19 5.95 -12.97
C ILE A 39 -11.66 6.01 -13.08
N ASN A 40 -11.03 7.13 -12.71
CA ASN A 40 -9.58 7.28 -12.71
C ASN A 40 -8.88 6.29 -11.78
N GLU A 41 -9.51 5.98 -10.67
CA GLU A 41 -9.06 4.92 -9.78
C GLU A 41 -8.90 3.59 -10.51
N VAL A 42 -9.81 3.26 -11.41
CA VAL A 42 -9.77 2.01 -12.17
C VAL A 42 -8.85 2.10 -13.39
N LEU A 43 -8.78 3.25 -14.04
CA LEU A 43 -7.94 3.46 -15.23
C LEU A 43 -6.46 3.69 -14.90
N TRP A 44 -6.13 3.78 -13.65
CA TRP A 44 -4.82 4.14 -13.12
C TRP A 44 -3.65 3.37 -13.78
N ASN A 45 -3.79 2.03 -13.93
CA ASN A 45 -2.75 1.17 -14.54
C ASN A 45 -2.85 1.05 -16.06
N SER A 46 -3.80 1.75 -16.69
CA SER A 46 -4.04 1.65 -18.13
C SER A 46 -3.36 2.73 -18.97
N GLY A 47 -2.69 3.69 -18.33
CA GLY A 47 -2.15 4.89 -18.99
C GLY A 47 -3.24 5.82 -19.53
N MET A 48 -4.48 5.68 -19.03
CA MET A 48 -5.63 6.48 -19.41
C MET A 48 -6.11 7.36 -18.25
N LYS A 49 -6.72 8.50 -18.59
CA LYS A 49 -7.36 9.41 -17.65
C LYS A 49 -8.80 9.66 -18.04
N ALA A 50 -9.69 9.71 -17.06
CA ALA A 50 -11.09 10.10 -17.24
C ALA A 50 -11.34 11.52 -16.77
N ILE A 51 -12.13 12.25 -17.53
CA ILE A 51 -12.69 13.55 -17.15
C ILE A 51 -14.21 13.43 -17.32
N ALA A 52 -14.99 13.78 -16.30
CA ALA A 52 -16.45 13.76 -16.40
C ALA A 52 -17.04 15.14 -16.16
N LYS A 53 -18.10 15.44 -16.91
CA LYS A 53 -18.90 16.66 -16.77
C LYS A 53 -20.38 16.32 -16.98
N SER A 54 -21.25 16.97 -16.25
CA SER A 54 -22.70 16.89 -16.45
C SER A 54 -23.17 17.93 -17.48
N LYS A 55 -24.11 17.55 -18.33
CA LYS A 55 -24.85 18.47 -19.21
C LYS A 55 -26.32 18.04 -19.20
N GLY A 56 -27.16 18.75 -18.42
CA GLY A 56 -28.51 18.29 -18.11
C GLY A 56 -28.47 16.91 -17.43
N SER A 57 -29.36 16.01 -17.86
CA SER A 57 -29.39 14.62 -17.37
C SER A 57 -28.42 13.67 -18.09
N CYS A 58 -27.49 14.19 -18.90
CA CYS A 58 -26.46 13.39 -19.56
C CYS A 58 -25.09 13.57 -18.89
N LEU A 59 -24.47 12.46 -18.51
CA LEU A 59 -23.09 12.44 -18.03
C LEU A 59 -22.13 12.24 -19.20
N HIS A 60 -21.21 13.17 -19.40
CA HIS A 60 -20.18 13.13 -20.42
C HIS A 60 -18.86 12.66 -19.80
N ILE A 61 -18.28 11.55 -20.29
CA ILE A 61 -17.04 10.97 -19.79
C ILE A 61 -16.02 10.93 -20.94
N VAL A 62 -14.93 11.65 -20.79
CA VAL A 62 -13.81 11.65 -21.76
C VAL A 62 -12.71 10.74 -21.19
N LEU A 63 -12.32 9.73 -21.96
CA LEU A 63 -11.19 8.85 -21.69
C LEU A 63 -10.01 9.26 -22.57
N GLU A 64 -8.93 9.70 -21.94
CA GLU A 64 -7.71 10.18 -22.63
C GLU A 64 -6.56 9.21 -22.37
N GLY A 65 -5.74 8.93 -23.39
CA GLY A 65 -4.53 8.10 -23.26
C GLY A 65 -3.47 8.49 -24.29
N GLU A 66 -2.23 8.01 -24.13
CA GLU A 66 -1.15 8.17 -25.12
C GLU A 66 -1.51 7.56 -26.47
N ARG A 67 -2.31 6.48 -26.43
CA ARG A 67 -2.97 5.88 -27.61
C ARG A 67 -4.47 6.10 -27.48
N VAL A 68 -5.17 6.05 -28.62
CA VAL A 68 -6.64 6.09 -28.60
C VAL A 68 -7.15 4.90 -27.79
N PRO A 69 -7.93 5.12 -26.73
CA PRO A 69 -8.53 4.05 -25.94
C PRO A 69 -9.37 3.10 -26.80
N GLU A 70 -9.29 1.79 -26.55
CA GLU A 70 -10.07 0.81 -27.30
C GLU A 70 -11.57 0.95 -26.95
N ARG A 71 -12.42 1.17 -27.97
CA ARG A 71 -13.82 1.57 -27.83
C ARG A 71 -14.65 0.55 -27.07
N SER A 72 -14.61 -0.72 -27.47
CA SER A 72 -15.52 -1.75 -26.94
C SER A 72 -15.24 -2.04 -25.47
N THR A 73 -13.97 -2.12 -25.08
CA THR A 73 -13.53 -2.33 -23.70
C THR A 73 -13.88 -1.15 -22.81
N CYS A 74 -13.60 0.08 -23.28
CA CYS A 74 -13.87 1.29 -22.51
C CYS A 74 -15.36 1.54 -22.30
N VAL A 75 -16.16 1.36 -23.34
CA VAL A 75 -17.63 1.55 -23.24
C VAL A 75 -18.23 0.51 -22.29
N ARG A 76 -17.85 -0.77 -22.40
CA ARG A 76 -18.31 -1.82 -21.50
C ARG A 76 -17.93 -1.51 -20.06
N PHE A 77 -16.67 -1.13 -19.83
CA PHE A 77 -16.16 -0.75 -18.52
C PHE A 77 -16.98 0.37 -17.87
N VAL A 78 -17.21 1.48 -18.59
CA VAL A 78 -18.00 2.60 -18.09
C VAL A 78 -19.45 2.17 -17.86
N ALA A 79 -20.06 1.43 -18.79
CA ALA A 79 -21.45 0.98 -18.67
C ALA A 79 -21.66 0.08 -17.44
N ASP A 80 -20.76 -0.85 -17.18
CA ASP A 80 -20.82 -1.74 -16.02
C ASP A 80 -20.53 -1.00 -14.71
N GLY A 81 -19.65 -0.01 -14.73
CA GLY A 81 -19.42 0.92 -13.62
C GLY A 81 -20.66 1.70 -13.26
N MET A 82 -21.33 2.31 -14.25
CA MET A 82 -22.54 3.10 -14.05
C MET A 82 -23.73 2.25 -13.59
N LYS A 83 -23.90 1.02 -14.09
CA LYS A 83 -24.92 0.08 -13.61
C LYS A 83 -24.77 -0.26 -12.13
N ARG A 84 -23.53 -0.38 -11.66
CA ARG A 84 -23.23 -0.67 -10.24
C ARG A 84 -23.36 0.56 -9.36
N LEU A 85 -22.83 1.69 -9.80
CA LEU A 85 -22.86 2.95 -9.06
C LEU A 85 -24.28 3.50 -8.92
N LYS A 86 -25.11 3.35 -9.97
CA LYS A 86 -26.48 3.90 -10.07
C LYS A 86 -26.52 5.40 -9.70
N PRO A 87 -25.74 6.26 -10.38
CA PRO A 87 -25.65 7.66 -10.01
C PRO A 87 -26.99 8.37 -10.21
N GLY A 88 -27.39 9.15 -9.21
CA GLY A 88 -28.58 9.99 -9.31
C GLY A 88 -28.39 11.11 -10.35
N GLY A 89 -29.52 11.66 -10.86
CA GLY A 89 -29.50 12.84 -11.72
C GLY A 89 -29.14 12.60 -13.20
N PHE A 90 -28.82 11.35 -13.61
CA PHE A 90 -28.49 11.03 -15.01
C PHE A 90 -29.44 9.99 -15.60
N ASP A 91 -29.91 10.25 -16.84
CA ASP A 91 -30.68 9.33 -17.64
C ASP A 91 -29.80 8.62 -18.67
N SER A 92 -28.72 9.26 -19.11
CA SER A 92 -27.82 8.74 -20.13
C SER A 92 -26.35 9.08 -19.84
N VAL A 93 -25.47 8.31 -20.47
CA VAL A 93 -24.02 8.53 -20.43
C VAL A 93 -23.48 8.61 -21.84
N ARG A 94 -22.59 9.55 -22.10
CA ARG A 94 -21.85 9.67 -23.35
C ARG A 94 -20.34 9.57 -23.09
N VAL A 95 -19.71 8.59 -23.68
CA VAL A 95 -18.28 8.29 -23.52
C VAL A 95 -17.52 8.71 -24.77
N TYR A 96 -16.38 9.32 -24.58
CA TYR A 96 -15.49 9.77 -25.62
C TYR A 96 -14.11 9.16 -25.41
N GLY A 97 -13.52 8.62 -26.48
CA GLY A 97 -12.12 8.16 -26.45
C GLY A 97 -11.27 9.07 -27.32
N LYS A 98 -10.20 9.63 -26.74
CA LYS A 98 -9.26 10.48 -27.49
C LYS A 98 -7.81 10.22 -27.09
N ARG A 99 -6.89 10.56 -27.99
CA ARG A 99 -5.46 10.66 -27.67
C ARG A 99 -5.19 11.98 -26.95
N ILE A 100 -4.30 11.96 -25.93
CA ILE A 100 -4.06 13.09 -25.04
C ILE A 100 -3.62 14.37 -25.79
N ASP A 101 -2.89 14.22 -26.90
CA ASP A 101 -2.40 15.33 -27.75
C ASP A 101 -3.44 15.84 -28.77
N LYS A 102 -4.61 15.21 -28.87
CA LYS A 102 -5.67 15.59 -29.83
C LYS A 102 -6.82 16.32 -29.13
N ARG A 103 -7.33 17.39 -29.76
CA ARG A 103 -8.50 18.13 -29.24
C ARG A 103 -9.82 17.40 -29.49
N LYS A 104 -9.95 16.70 -30.63
CA LYS A 104 -11.19 15.98 -31.01
C LYS A 104 -11.12 14.52 -30.57
N PRO A 105 -12.24 13.92 -30.10
CA PRO A 105 -12.31 12.49 -29.81
C PRO A 105 -12.18 11.68 -31.10
N ALA A 106 -11.54 10.52 -31.02
CA ALA A 106 -11.44 9.55 -32.11
C ALA A 106 -12.75 8.74 -32.25
N TRP A 107 -13.46 8.55 -31.14
CA TRP A 107 -14.77 7.91 -31.14
C TRP A 107 -15.66 8.46 -30.01
N THR A 108 -16.96 8.29 -30.18
CA THR A 108 -18.00 8.68 -29.21
C THR A 108 -19.04 7.57 -29.17
N GLU A 109 -19.53 7.22 -27.97
CA GLU A 109 -20.59 6.24 -27.73
C GLU A 109 -21.54 6.77 -26.67
N ALA A 110 -22.82 6.39 -26.74
CA ALA A 110 -23.82 6.78 -25.76
C ALA A 110 -24.71 5.59 -25.38
N PHE A 111 -25.11 5.53 -24.10
CA PHE A 111 -26.05 4.52 -23.62
C PHE A 111 -26.97 5.11 -22.54
N GLU A 112 -28.15 4.51 -22.38
CA GLU A 112 -29.13 4.92 -21.38
C GLU A 112 -28.96 4.16 -20.05
N LEU A 113 -29.12 4.87 -18.93
CA LEU A 113 -29.06 4.31 -17.57
C LEU A 113 -30.43 3.84 -17.10
N LYS A 114 -31.50 4.53 -17.50
CA LYS A 114 -32.89 4.15 -17.21
C LYS A 114 -33.54 3.61 -18.48
N ARG A 115 -34.18 2.43 -18.42
CA ARG A 115 -35.06 1.98 -19.49
C ARG A 115 -36.26 2.90 -19.48
N ARG A 116 -36.40 3.77 -20.47
CA ARG A 116 -37.72 4.40 -20.74
C ARG A 116 -38.71 3.27 -21.01
N PRO A 117 -39.94 3.31 -20.41
CA PRO A 117 -41.02 2.46 -20.89
C PRO A 117 -41.17 2.72 -22.39
N ARG A 118 -41.12 1.68 -23.22
CA ARG A 118 -41.47 1.81 -24.63
C ARG A 118 -42.91 2.30 -24.67
N THR A 119 -43.16 3.57 -24.90
CA THR A 119 -44.43 4.08 -25.36
C THR A 119 -44.68 3.39 -26.69
N ALA A 120 -45.74 2.56 -26.73
CA ALA A 120 -46.21 1.97 -27.96
C ALA A 120 -46.48 3.11 -28.97
N PRO A 121 -46.08 2.96 -30.24
CA PRO A 121 -46.40 3.97 -31.24
C PRO A 121 -47.90 4.08 -31.35
N THR A 122 -48.46 5.28 -31.16
CA THR A 122 -49.85 5.63 -31.43
C THR A 122 -50.10 5.33 -32.90
N PRO A 123 -51.12 4.52 -33.25
CA PRO A 123 -51.39 4.24 -34.65
C PRO A 123 -51.96 5.51 -35.29
N THR A 124 -51.16 6.15 -36.13
CA THR A 124 -51.63 7.15 -37.08
C THR A 124 -52.45 6.45 -38.15
N ARG A 125 -53.75 6.78 -38.19
CA ARG A 125 -54.71 6.34 -39.20
C ARG A 125 -54.30 6.88 -40.58
N PRO A 126 -54.01 6.02 -41.58
CA PRO A 126 -53.83 6.51 -42.95
C PRO A 126 -55.18 6.77 -43.60
N PRO A 127 -55.28 7.68 -44.59
CA PRO A 127 -56.54 7.94 -45.35
C PRO A 127 -56.81 6.79 -46.28
N LEU A 128 -58.11 6.54 -46.44
CA LEU A 128 -58.71 5.53 -47.32
C LEU A 128 -58.31 5.73 -48.78
N PRO A 129 -57.96 4.68 -49.52
CA PRO A 129 -58.12 4.68 -50.97
C PRO A 129 -59.24 3.70 -51.40
N ALA A 130 -59.77 4.05 -52.55
CA ALA A 130 -60.91 3.47 -53.19
C ALA A 130 -60.77 1.99 -53.63
N THR A 131 -61.97 1.39 -53.68
CA THR A 131 -62.39 0.07 -54.16
C THR A 131 -61.75 -0.47 -55.43
N VAL A 132 -61.65 -1.83 -55.50
CA VAL A 132 -61.99 -2.83 -56.57
C VAL A 132 -61.14 -4.09 -56.46
N PRO A 133 -61.55 -5.30 -56.98
CA PRO A 133 -62.23 -6.37 -56.28
C PRO A 133 -61.47 -7.70 -56.12
N GLN A 134 -62.08 -8.62 -55.38
CA GLN A 134 -61.60 -10.00 -55.16
C GLN A 134 -61.56 -10.90 -56.37
N PRO A 135 -60.80 -12.03 -56.33
CA PRO A 135 -61.44 -13.34 -56.31
C PRO A 135 -60.90 -14.33 -55.26
N LYS A 136 -61.83 -15.25 -55.00
CA LYS A 136 -61.88 -16.35 -54.04
C LYS A 136 -60.83 -17.43 -54.29
N SER A 137 -60.31 -18.05 -53.21
CA SER A 137 -60.44 -19.48 -53.02
C SER A 137 -59.78 -19.93 -51.64
N ARG A 138 -60.56 -20.76 -50.97
CA ARG A 138 -60.30 -21.58 -49.79
C ARG A 138 -59.82 -22.96 -50.24
N PRO A 139 -59.56 -23.95 -49.38
CA PRO A 139 -58.69 -24.07 -48.15
C PRO A 139 -57.80 -25.29 -48.17
N LYS A 140 -56.89 -25.44 -47.21
CA LYS A 140 -56.58 -26.78 -46.65
C LYS A 140 -56.00 -26.68 -45.24
N LYS A 141 -56.70 -27.37 -44.30
CA LYS A 141 -56.27 -27.66 -42.93
C LYS A 141 -55.19 -28.73 -42.94
N LEU A 142 -54.17 -28.57 -42.14
CA LEU A 142 -53.38 -29.69 -41.62
C LEU A 142 -53.26 -29.60 -40.10
N LYS A 143 -53.73 -30.69 -39.48
CA LYS A 143 -53.73 -30.92 -38.03
C LYS A 143 -52.31 -31.33 -37.60
N THR A 144 -51.77 -30.75 -36.50
CA THR A 144 -50.75 -31.40 -35.70
C THR A 144 -51.04 -31.29 -34.22
N LYS A 145 -50.85 -32.39 -33.51
CA LYS A 145 -51.24 -32.74 -32.15
C LYS A 145 -50.47 -31.95 -31.07
N PRO A 146 -51.05 -31.79 -29.84
CA PRO A 146 -50.42 -31.07 -28.76
C PRO A 146 -49.41 -31.94 -28.01
N LYS A 147 -48.24 -31.36 -27.71
CA LYS A 147 -47.28 -31.91 -26.75
C LYS A 147 -47.58 -31.40 -25.33
N LYS A 148 -47.62 -32.39 -24.42
CA LYS A 148 -47.93 -32.25 -22.98
C LYS A 148 -46.96 -31.26 -22.28
N ARG A 149 -47.53 -30.34 -21.52
CA ARG A 149 -46.83 -29.51 -20.52
C ARG A 149 -46.69 -30.29 -19.21
N ILE A 150 -45.49 -30.36 -18.66
CA ILE A 150 -45.23 -30.79 -17.29
C ILE A 150 -45.16 -29.53 -16.42
N PRO A 151 -45.88 -29.46 -15.30
CA PRO A 151 -45.79 -28.30 -14.40
C PRO A 151 -44.53 -28.39 -13.54
N LEU A 152 -43.71 -27.34 -13.58
CA LEU A 152 -42.59 -27.17 -12.65
C LEU A 152 -43.10 -26.49 -11.40
N LEU A 153 -43.01 -27.20 -10.28
CA LEU A 153 -43.38 -26.74 -8.95
C LEU A 153 -42.38 -25.67 -8.49
N VAL A 154 -42.89 -24.47 -8.23
CA VAL A 154 -42.11 -23.39 -7.61
C VAL A 154 -42.19 -23.57 -6.10
N MET A 155 -41.10 -24.04 -5.46
CA MET A 155 -40.92 -23.91 -4.02
C MET A 155 -40.17 -22.61 -3.73
N GLY A 156 -40.95 -21.63 -3.23
CA GLY A 156 -40.40 -20.40 -2.66
C GLY A 156 -39.76 -20.72 -1.29
N GLY A 157 -38.47 -20.53 -1.20
CA GLY A 157 -37.74 -20.54 0.07
C GLY A 157 -37.24 -19.12 0.40
N THR A 158 -37.97 -18.41 1.23
CA THR A 158 -37.53 -17.17 1.87
C THR A 158 -36.50 -17.51 2.95
N ILE A 159 -35.24 -17.17 2.72
CA ILE A 159 -34.23 -17.23 3.78
C ILE A 159 -34.10 -15.83 4.38
N TRP A 160 -34.60 -15.71 5.61
CA TRP A 160 -34.35 -14.58 6.51
C TRP A 160 -32.94 -14.77 7.11
N VAL A 161 -32.05 -13.83 6.84
CA VAL A 161 -30.79 -13.72 7.58
C VAL A 161 -31.04 -12.83 8.79
N ALA A 162 -31.17 -13.48 9.94
CA ALA A 162 -31.16 -12.79 11.23
C ALA A 162 -29.72 -12.43 11.58
N VAL A 163 -29.45 -11.14 11.74
CA VAL A 163 -28.22 -10.65 12.37
C VAL A 163 -28.43 -10.76 13.88
N ALA A 164 -27.85 -11.79 14.50
CA ALA A 164 -27.77 -11.92 15.95
C ALA A 164 -26.48 -11.25 16.45
N THR A 165 -26.64 -10.11 17.10
CA THR A 165 -25.63 -9.53 18.00
C THR A 165 -25.59 -10.38 19.26
N LEU A 166 -24.51 -11.12 19.49
CA LEU A 166 -24.25 -11.76 20.78
C LEU A 166 -22.97 -11.17 21.37
N GLY A 167 -23.16 -10.21 22.28
CA GLY A 167 -22.16 -9.84 23.25
C GLY A 167 -22.23 -10.82 24.42
N ALA A 168 -21.21 -11.62 24.61
CA ALA A 168 -21.05 -12.41 25.83
C ALA A 168 -19.72 -12.06 26.47
N ALA A 169 -19.80 -11.35 27.59
CA ALA A 169 -18.72 -11.18 28.52
C ALA A 169 -18.49 -12.53 29.25
N ILE A 170 -17.30 -13.09 29.07
CA ILE A 170 -16.82 -14.17 29.94
C ILE A 170 -15.68 -13.61 30.78
N SER A 171 -16.00 -13.28 32.02
CA SER A 171 -15.05 -13.08 33.12
C SER A 171 -14.59 -14.43 33.63
N SER A 172 -13.40 -14.86 33.29
CA SER A 172 -12.74 -15.96 33.99
C SER A 172 -11.80 -15.39 35.03
N ARG A 173 -12.17 -15.52 36.29
CA ARG A 173 -11.29 -15.31 37.44
C ARG A 173 -10.25 -16.43 37.45
N ILE A 174 -8.99 -16.08 37.33
CA ILE A 174 -7.88 -16.97 37.66
C ILE A 174 -7.40 -16.57 39.05
N ASN A 175 -7.62 -17.44 40.03
CA ASN A 175 -7.03 -17.37 41.36
C ASN A 175 -5.54 -17.65 41.23
N VAL A 176 -4.70 -16.70 41.59
CA VAL A 176 -3.27 -16.92 41.85
C VAL A 176 -3.14 -17.22 43.32
N ALA A 177 -2.80 -18.48 43.64
CA ALA A 177 -2.39 -18.86 44.95
C ALA A 177 -0.98 -18.36 45.23
N THR A 178 -0.85 -17.46 46.18
CA THR A 178 0.43 -17.04 46.77
C THR A 178 0.91 -18.14 47.71
N ASN A 179 2.00 -18.80 47.38
CA ASN A 179 2.75 -19.65 48.29
C ASN A 179 3.96 -18.85 48.80
N THR A 180 3.84 -18.35 50.03
CA THR A 180 4.94 -17.88 50.85
C THR A 180 5.58 -19.06 51.52
N GLN A 181 6.82 -19.37 51.21
CA GLN A 181 7.68 -20.16 52.09
C GLN A 181 8.86 -19.31 52.54
N ASP A 182 8.79 -19.01 53.80
CA ASP A 182 9.84 -18.52 54.67
C ASP A 182 10.94 -19.59 54.81
N ASN A 183 12.19 -19.20 54.64
CA ASN A 183 13.30 -19.94 55.22
C ASN A 183 14.43 -18.97 55.60
N SER A 184 14.50 -18.81 56.88
CA SER A 184 15.49 -18.13 57.69
C SER A 184 16.86 -18.85 57.67
N VAL A 185 17.90 -18.08 57.48
CA VAL A 185 19.25 -17.92 58.01
C VAL A 185 19.92 -19.11 58.75
N PRO A 186 21.27 -19.34 58.65
CA PRO A 186 22.13 -18.52 59.55
C PRO A 186 23.44 -18.00 58.93
N ALA A 187 23.84 -16.89 59.51
CA ALA A 187 25.13 -16.25 59.34
C ALA A 187 26.30 -17.04 59.91
N THR A 188 27.43 -17.07 59.20
CA THR A 188 28.72 -17.36 59.81
C THR A 188 29.74 -16.29 59.41
N ASN A 189 30.32 -15.65 60.42
CA ASN A 189 31.45 -14.78 60.39
C ASN A 189 32.71 -15.53 59.93
N GLN A 190 33.56 -14.88 59.14
CA GLN A 190 35.00 -14.72 59.48
C GLN A 190 35.77 -13.95 58.44
N SER A 191 36.31 -12.84 58.88
CA SER A 191 37.72 -12.39 58.88
C SER A 191 38.35 -11.98 57.54
N THR A 192 38.58 -10.69 57.46
CA THR A 192 39.47 -9.98 56.54
C THR A 192 40.95 -10.25 56.86
N PRO A 193 41.84 -10.26 55.86
CA PRO A 193 43.19 -9.76 56.01
C PRO A 193 43.43 -8.55 55.08
N LYS A 194 44.07 -7.55 55.67
CA LYS A 194 44.55 -6.30 55.11
C LYS A 194 45.77 -6.54 54.22
N PRO A 195 45.90 -6.01 53.02
CA PRO A 195 47.17 -6.02 52.29
C PRO A 195 47.92 -4.72 52.47
N SER A 196 49.20 -4.84 52.64
CA SER A 196 50.27 -3.79 52.62
C SER A 196 50.44 -3.20 51.21
N PRO A 197 50.90 -1.96 51.11
CA PRO A 197 51.11 -1.27 49.84
C PRO A 197 52.44 -1.59 49.22
N THR A 198 52.49 -2.03 47.98
CA THR A 198 53.67 -1.98 47.12
C THR A 198 53.42 -0.97 45.98
N ASN A 199 54.14 0.14 46.10
CA ASN A 199 54.32 1.13 45.05
C ASN A 199 55.06 0.52 43.85
N LYS A 200 54.43 0.50 42.65
CA LYS A 200 55.13 0.42 41.37
C LYS A 200 54.88 1.71 40.58
N PRO A 201 55.84 2.23 39.83
CA PRO A 201 55.69 3.50 39.12
C PRO A 201 54.69 3.41 38.02
N ALA A 202 53.90 4.48 37.86
CA ALA A 202 52.93 4.65 36.76
C ALA A 202 53.66 4.61 35.41
N GLN A 203 53.43 3.59 34.64
CA GLN A 203 53.70 3.62 33.21
C GLN A 203 52.75 4.58 32.55
N ASN A 204 53.27 5.62 31.89
CA ASN A 204 52.55 6.47 30.96
C ASN A 204 51.98 5.59 29.83
N LEU A 205 50.69 5.23 29.94
CA LEU A 205 49.93 4.68 28.82
C LEU A 205 49.75 5.83 27.82
N ALA A 206 50.32 5.64 26.63
CA ALA A 206 50.02 6.49 25.48
C ALA A 206 48.50 6.61 25.31
N PRO A 207 47.94 7.78 24.88
CA PRO A 207 46.51 7.92 24.67
C PRO A 207 46.07 6.85 23.69
N ALA A 208 45.05 6.07 24.10
CA ALA A 208 44.44 5.06 23.25
C ALA A 208 44.04 5.73 21.94
N SER A 209 44.50 5.18 20.83
CA SER A 209 44.03 5.60 19.49
C SER A 209 42.53 5.64 19.51
N PRO A 210 41.88 6.67 18.92
CA PRO A 210 40.42 6.78 18.91
C PRO A 210 39.88 5.50 18.27
N VAL A 211 39.11 4.73 19.06
CA VAL A 211 38.36 3.59 18.55
C VAL A 211 37.52 4.12 17.40
N ALA A 212 37.76 3.64 16.18
CA ALA A 212 37.01 4.06 15.01
C ALA A 212 35.52 3.94 15.33
N ALA A 213 34.80 5.06 15.27
CA ALA A 213 33.39 5.10 15.62
C ALA A 213 32.61 4.07 14.76
N THR A 214 31.96 3.11 15.42
CA THR A 214 31.24 2.04 14.72
C THR A 214 30.12 2.66 13.92
N SER A 215 30.16 2.54 12.58
CA SER A 215 29.13 3.01 11.66
C SER A 215 28.38 1.81 11.07
N ILE A 216 27.06 1.92 11.02
CA ILE A 216 26.16 0.91 10.47
C ILE A 216 25.64 1.38 9.11
N THR A 217 25.89 0.58 8.08
CA THR A 217 25.41 0.84 6.71
C THR A 217 24.17 -0.01 6.43
N ILE A 218 23.05 0.65 6.18
CA ILE A 218 21.78 0.01 5.77
C ILE A 218 21.55 0.33 4.30
N LYS A 219 21.32 -0.70 3.48
CA LYS A 219 20.74 -0.56 2.15
C LYS A 219 19.27 -0.96 2.19
N ALA A 220 18.42 -0.11 1.64
CA ALA A 220 16.98 -0.33 1.60
C ALA A 220 16.44 -0.19 0.18
N VAL A 221 15.52 -1.08 -0.20
CA VAL A 221 14.81 -1.04 -1.48
C VAL A 221 13.31 -0.92 -1.28
N GLY A 222 12.60 -0.50 -2.32
CA GLY A 222 11.16 -0.28 -2.32
C GLY A 222 10.32 -1.55 -2.36
N ASP A 223 9.15 -1.47 -2.99
CA ASP A 223 8.14 -2.52 -3.02
C ASP A 223 8.57 -3.68 -3.93
N ILE A 224 8.50 -4.91 -3.42
CA ILE A 224 8.96 -6.12 -4.10
C ILE A 224 7.78 -7.07 -4.32
N VAL A 225 7.33 -7.17 -5.58
CA VAL A 225 6.38 -8.18 -6.06
C VAL A 225 7.07 -9.05 -7.12
N PRO A 226 7.59 -10.24 -6.77
CA PRO A 226 8.39 -11.09 -7.69
C PRO A 226 7.60 -11.71 -8.85
N GLY A 227 6.35 -11.33 -9.01
CA GLY A 227 5.33 -11.93 -9.86
C GLY A 227 4.27 -12.60 -8.99
N THR A 228 3.41 -13.38 -9.63
CA THR A 228 2.35 -14.12 -8.94
C THR A 228 2.00 -15.38 -9.70
N ASN A 229 1.63 -16.47 -9.00
CA ASN A 229 1.06 -17.67 -9.61
C ASN A 229 -0.48 -17.72 -9.48
N TYR A 230 -1.10 -16.59 -9.09
CA TYR A 230 -2.55 -16.50 -8.91
C TYR A 230 -3.12 -15.20 -9.53
N PRO A 231 -4.32 -15.23 -10.15
CA PRO A 231 -5.08 -16.43 -10.58
C PRO A 231 -4.38 -17.15 -11.77
N ASN A 232 -3.57 -16.39 -12.51
CA ASN A 232 -2.77 -16.88 -13.64
C ASN A 232 -1.29 -16.84 -13.29
N ASN A 233 -0.53 -17.81 -13.80
CA ASN A 233 0.91 -17.84 -13.57
C ASN A 233 1.62 -16.70 -14.33
N ARG A 234 2.14 -15.75 -13.60
CA ARG A 234 2.98 -14.63 -14.07
C ARG A 234 4.36 -14.66 -13.41
N LEU A 235 4.80 -15.82 -12.93
CA LEU A 235 6.15 -15.97 -12.38
C LEU A 235 7.18 -16.03 -13.50
N PRO A 236 8.43 -15.57 -13.26
CA PRO A 236 9.52 -15.76 -14.21
C PRO A 236 9.92 -17.24 -14.31
N GLY A 237 10.31 -17.71 -15.50
CA GLY A 237 10.83 -19.07 -15.69
C GLY A 237 12.10 -19.34 -14.87
N ASN A 238 12.95 -18.33 -14.73
CA ASN A 238 14.10 -18.34 -13.82
C ASN A 238 13.98 -17.19 -12.81
N LYS A 239 13.71 -17.48 -11.53
CA LYS A 239 13.54 -16.47 -10.50
C LYS A 239 14.79 -15.62 -10.26
N ARG A 240 16.02 -16.12 -10.54
CA ARG A 240 17.26 -15.37 -10.36
C ARG A 240 17.39 -14.16 -11.27
N GLN A 241 16.72 -14.16 -12.44
CA GLN A 241 16.72 -13.00 -13.35
C GLN A 241 16.16 -11.72 -12.71
N LEU A 242 15.31 -11.84 -11.66
CA LEU A 242 14.73 -10.68 -10.97
C LEU A 242 15.77 -9.76 -10.36
N PHE A 243 16.94 -10.29 -9.95
CA PHE A 243 18.00 -9.53 -9.31
C PHE A 243 19.30 -9.49 -10.11
N GLN A 244 19.38 -10.19 -11.24
CA GLN A 244 20.63 -10.41 -11.98
C GLN A 244 21.33 -9.10 -12.33
N ASN A 245 20.61 -8.09 -12.80
CA ASN A 245 21.18 -6.82 -13.28
C ASN A 245 21.49 -5.83 -12.16
N ILE A 246 21.01 -6.07 -10.93
CA ILE A 246 21.10 -5.11 -9.81
C ILE A 246 21.84 -5.66 -8.61
N LYS A 247 22.24 -6.95 -8.64
CA LYS A 247 22.84 -7.63 -7.48
C LYS A 247 24.05 -6.90 -6.91
N SER A 248 24.93 -6.37 -7.75
CA SER A 248 26.12 -5.60 -7.31
C SER A 248 25.76 -4.34 -6.52
N SER A 249 24.65 -3.66 -6.86
CA SER A 249 24.19 -2.47 -6.15
C SER A 249 23.62 -2.78 -4.76
N LEU A 250 23.23 -4.02 -4.50
CA LEU A 250 22.71 -4.49 -3.21
C LEU A 250 23.78 -4.90 -2.22
N GLN A 251 24.99 -5.20 -2.70
CA GLN A 251 26.10 -5.67 -1.86
C GLN A 251 26.78 -4.53 -1.09
N GLY A 252 27.57 -4.88 -0.06
CA GLY A 252 28.41 -3.95 0.70
C GLY A 252 27.67 -3.16 1.78
N ALA A 253 26.50 -3.62 2.21
CA ALA A 253 25.80 -3.12 3.39
C ALA A 253 25.97 -4.07 4.58
N ASP A 254 25.81 -3.56 5.78
CA ASP A 254 25.71 -4.36 7.00
C ASP A 254 24.32 -4.97 7.16
N ILE A 255 23.29 -4.29 6.61
CA ILE A 255 21.92 -4.76 6.55
C ILE A 255 21.33 -4.41 5.17
N LEU A 256 20.81 -5.41 4.47
CA LEU A 256 19.98 -5.23 3.27
C LEU A 256 18.52 -5.45 3.63
N PHE A 257 17.72 -4.40 3.44
CA PHE A 257 16.29 -4.33 3.78
C PHE A 257 15.40 -4.19 2.52
N GLY A 258 14.20 -4.80 2.54
CA GLY A 258 13.17 -4.61 1.50
C GLY A 258 11.74 -4.75 2.02
N ASN A 259 10.77 -4.19 1.29
CA ASN A 259 9.35 -4.41 1.55
C ASN A 259 8.82 -5.50 0.61
N PHE A 260 8.56 -6.70 1.13
CA PHE A 260 7.99 -7.81 0.37
C PHE A 260 6.47 -7.66 0.31
N GLU A 261 5.97 -7.14 -0.80
CA GLU A 261 4.56 -6.79 -1.00
C GLU A 261 3.79 -7.91 -1.72
N SER A 262 3.85 -9.10 -1.15
CA SER A 262 3.21 -10.31 -1.66
C SER A 262 3.06 -11.34 -0.54
N THR A 263 2.55 -12.54 -0.86
CA THR A 263 2.56 -13.70 0.04
C THR A 263 3.45 -14.82 -0.50
N MET A 264 4.13 -15.54 0.39
CA MET A 264 4.88 -16.77 0.08
C MET A 264 4.15 -17.97 0.70
N THR A 265 3.19 -18.54 -0.03
CA THR A 265 2.33 -19.61 0.49
C THR A 265 1.84 -20.51 -0.64
N ASN A 266 1.54 -21.76 -0.30
CA ASN A 266 0.78 -22.68 -1.16
C ASN A 266 -0.71 -22.67 -0.81
N TYR A 267 -1.16 -21.85 0.16
CA TYR A 267 -2.56 -21.76 0.51
C TYR A 267 -3.39 -21.30 -0.69
N PRO A 268 -4.45 -22.06 -1.08
CA PRO A 268 -5.09 -21.85 -2.38
C PRO A 268 -6.13 -20.73 -2.42
N ARG A 269 -6.70 -20.35 -1.28
CA ARG A 269 -7.87 -19.46 -1.22
C ARG A 269 -7.46 -18.01 -0.98
N PRO A 270 -7.73 -17.09 -1.94
CA PRO A 270 -7.50 -15.67 -1.70
C PRO A 270 -8.52 -15.13 -0.69
N ALA A 271 -8.11 -14.15 0.09
CA ALA A 271 -9.00 -13.40 0.98
C ALA A 271 -9.74 -12.26 0.26
N LYS A 272 -9.20 -11.85 -0.90
CA LYS A 272 -9.75 -10.77 -1.73
C LYS A 272 -10.59 -11.34 -2.86
N ASP A 273 -11.71 -10.69 -3.18
CA ASP A 273 -12.53 -11.02 -4.36
C ASP A 273 -11.86 -10.49 -5.64
N THR A 274 -10.97 -11.31 -6.20
CA THR A 274 -10.22 -10.97 -7.42
C THR A 274 -11.06 -11.03 -8.71
N SER A 275 -12.36 -11.35 -8.64
CA SER A 275 -13.28 -11.19 -9.76
C SER A 275 -13.63 -9.71 -10.01
N ARG A 276 -13.40 -8.86 -9.02
CA ARG A 276 -13.58 -7.40 -9.14
C ARG A 276 -12.38 -6.80 -9.88
N ALA A 277 -12.67 -5.87 -10.77
CA ALA A 277 -11.63 -5.07 -11.42
C ALA A 277 -10.77 -4.35 -10.36
N MET A 278 -9.47 -4.34 -10.55
CA MET A 278 -8.47 -3.66 -9.71
C MET A 278 -8.29 -4.25 -8.29
N VAL A 279 -8.83 -5.45 -8.02
CA VAL A 279 -8.51 -6.19 -6.81
C VAL A 279 -7.49 -7.28 -7.14
N PHE A 280 -6.29 -7.12 -6.61
CA PHE A 280 -5.17 -8.03 -6.86
C PHE A 280 -4.84 -8.85 -5.60
N ALA A 281 -4.48 -10.10 -5.82
CA ALA A 281 -3.91 -10.97 -4.80
C ALA A 281 -2.61 -11.58 -5.37
N PHE A 282 -1.50 -11.37 -4.67
CA PHE A 282 -0.19 -11.82 -5.10
C PHE A 282 0.27 -13.03 -4.30
N ARG A 283 0.66 -14.09 -5.00
CA ARG A 283 1.14 -15.32 -4.38
C ARG A 283 2.40 -15.84 -5.07
N ASN A 284 3.42 -16.08 -4.25
CA ASN A 284 4.67 -16.71 -4.66
C ASN A 284 4.81 -18.09 -3.98
N PRO A 285 5.41 -19.07 -4.64
CA PRO A 285 5.77 -20.33 -4.00
C PRO A 285 6.75 -20.11 -2.84
N PRO A 286 6.72 -20.92 -1.77
CA PRO A 286 7.65 -20.83 -0.65
C PRO A 286 9.13 -20.84 -1.04
N SER A 287 9.47 -21.51 -2.16
CA SER A 287 10.84 -21.55 -2.71
C SER A 287 11.41 -20.18 -3.12
N TYR A 288 10.59 -19.13 -3.19
CA TYR A 288 11.08 -17.76 -3.44
C TYR A 288 11.85 -17.19 -2.25
N ALA A 289 11.61 -17.68 -1.03
CA ALA A 289 12.31 -17.22 0.15
C ALA A 289 13.83 -17.43 0.04
N THR A 290 14.29 -18.55 -0.53
CA THR A 290 15.72 -18.82 -0.74
C THR A 290 16.39 -17.82 -1.68
N LEU A 291 15.65 -17.29 -2.66
CA LEU A 291 16.18 -16.26 -3.57
C LEU A 291 16.59 -14.99 -2.82
N PHE A 292 15.81 -14.55 -1.84
CA PHE A 292 16.14 -13.36 -1.04
C PHE A 292 17.41 -13.58 -0.21
N LYS A 293 17.58 -14.77 0.35
CA LYS A 293 18.84 -15.14 1.05
C LYS A 293 20.04 -15.19 0.10
N GLU A 294 19.87 -15.78 -1.10
CA GLU A 294 20.93 -15.85 -2.13
C GLU A 294 21.37 -14.45 -2.61
N VAL A 295 20.45 -13.48 -2.60
CA VAL A 295 20.72 -12.08 -2.97
C VAL A 295 21.41 -11.32 -1.84
N GLY A 296 21.20 -11.74 -0.59
CA GLY A 296 21.80 -11.15 0.60
C GLY A 296 20.83 -10.32 1.45
N PHE A 297 19.52 -10.47 1.28
CA PHE A 297 18.57 -9.79 2.18
C PHE A 297 18.69 -10.31 3.61
N ASP A 298 18.76 -9.39 4.56
CA ASP A 298 18.80 -9.66 5.99
C ASP A 298 17.43 -9.52 6.63
N VAL A 299 16.66 -8.50 6.21
CA VAL A 299 15.34 -8.18 6.77
C VAL A 299 14.34 -7.89 5.65
N LEU A 300 13.18 -8.51 5.71
CA LEU A 300 12.02 -8.20 4.86
C LEU A 300 10.86 -7.73 5.72
N SER A 301 10.32 -6.54 5.38
CA SER A 301 9.03 -6.11 5.91
C SER A 301 7.91 -6.77 5.11
N VAL A 302 6.89 -7.25 5.83
CA VAL A 302 5.64 -7.77 5.26
C VAL A 302 4.44 -6.98 5.78
N ALA A 303 4.66 -5.80 6.38
CA ALA A 303 3.58 -4.93 6.84
C ALA A 303 3.07 -4.06 5.69
N ASN A 304 2.22 -4.61 4.83
CA ASN A 304 1.66 -3.94 3.67
C ASN A 304 0.24 -4.45 3.33
N ASN A 305 -0.40 -3.88 2.30
CA ASN A 305 -1.76 -4.21 1.89
C ASN A 305 -1.89 -5.56 1.17
N HIS A 306 -0.78 -6.23 0.81
CA HIS A 306 -0.77 -7.53 0.16
C HIS A 306 -0.40 -8.70 1.09
N SER A 307 -0.04 -8.43 2.33
CA SER A 307 0.40 -9.45 3.28
C SER A 307 -0.69 -10.49 3.64
N PHE A 308 -1.97 -10.08 3.59
CA PHE A 308 -3.13 -10.95 3.86
C PHE A 308 -3.90 -11.35 2.59
N ASP A 309 -3.31 -11.27 1.43
CA ASP A 309 -3.95 -11.65 0.17
C ASP A 309 -4.48 -13.09 0.18
N PHE A 310 -3.84 -13.96 0.93
CA PHE A 310 -4.22 -15.36 1.15
C PHE A 310 -4.54 -15.65 2.61
N SER A 311 -5.29 -14.75 3.25
CA SER A 311 -5.79 -14.87 4.63
C SER A 311 -4.67 -14.86 5.70
N PRO A 312 -4.99 -14.97 7.00
CA PRO A 312 -3.99 -15.13 8.05
C PRO A 312 -3.05 -16.32 7.81
N THR A 313 -3.55 -17.42 7.24
CA THR A 313 -2.72 -18.58 6.89
C THR A 313 -1.60 -18.21 5.93
N GLY A 314 -1.92 -17.47 4.84
CA GLY A 314 -0.90 -17.02 3.88
C GLY A 314 0.10 -16.05 4.49
N PHE A 315 -0.33 -15.20 5.42
CA PHE A 315 0.55 -14.30 6.15
C PHE A 315 1.53 -15.07 7.05
N GLU A 316 1.04 -16.00 7.87
CA GLU A 316 1.89 -16.81 8.75
C GLU A 316 2.84 -17.72 7.96
N ASP A 317 2.37 -18.28 6.82
CA ASP A 317 3.23 -19.02 5.91
C ASP A 317 4.36 -18.14 5.37
N THR A 318 4.04 -16.90 4.99
CA THR A 318 5.02 -15.95 4.46
C THR A 318 6.11 -15.66 5.49
N MET A 319 5.73 -15.31 6.71
CA MET A 319 6.66 -15.08 7.82
C MET A 319 7.58 -16.27 8.03
N ARG A 320 6.99 -17.47 8.22
CA ARG A 320 7.71 -18.72 8.47
C ARG A 320 8.66 -19.09 7.32
N ASN A 321 8.23 -18.92 6.05
CA ASN A 321 9.06 -19.27 4.90
C ASN A 321 10.25 -18.33 4.74
N ILE A 322 10.08 -17.02 5.00
CA ILE A 322 11.16 -16.04 5.01
C ILE A 322 12.17 -16.41 6.11
N GLU A 323 11.70 -16.67 7.33
CA GLU A 323 12.55 -17.02 8.49
C GLU A 323 13.28 -18.35 8.29
N LYS A 324 12.60 -19.37 7.75
CA LYS A 324 13.19 -20.68 7.42
C LYS A 324 14.31 -20.57 6.38
N ALA A 325 14.25 -19.60 5.49
CA ALA A 325 15.31 -19.34 4.52
C ALA A 325 16.51 -18.58 5.13
N GLY A 326 16.46 -18.19 6.41
CA GLY A 326 17.50 -17.46 7.10
C GLY A 326 17.49 -15.95 6.83
N VAL A 327 16.34 -15.40 6.43
CA VAL A 327 16.04 -13.96 6.35
C VAL A 327 15.09 -13.61 7.50
N LYS A 328 15.27 -12.46 8.13
CA LYS A 328 14.36 -12.02 9.20
C LYS A 328 13.12 -11.36 8.62
N ALA A 329 11.95 -11.64 9.23
CA ALA A 329 10.67 -11.06 8.79
C ALA A 329 10.08 -10.15 9.87
N VAL A 330 9.61 -8.97 9.48
CA VAL A 330 8.92 -8.02 10.37
C VAL A 330 7.59 -7.59 9.76
N GLY A 331 6.53 -7.56 10.57
CA GLY A 331 5.21 -7.13 10.10
C GLY A 331 4.04 -7.57 10.96
N LYS A 332 4.24 -8.43 11.97
CA LYS A 332 3.17 -8.76 12.93
C LYS A 332 2.83 -7.55 13.79
N LYS A 333 1.60 -7.46 14.19
CA LYS A 333 1.15 -6.44 15.14
C LYS A 333 1.92 -6.58 16.46
N ASN A 334 2.39 -5.47 17.01
CA ASN A 334 3.21 -5.37 18.22
C ASN A 334 4.59 -6.06 18.14
N GLN A 335 5.02 -6.50 16.95
CA GLN A 335 6.35 -7.08 16.77
C GLN A 335 7.42 -6.00 16.76
N ILE A 336 8.49 -6.24 17.52
CA ILE A 336 9.78 -5.56 17.41
C ILE A 336 10.79 -6.65 17.07
N LEU A 337 11.44 -6.54 15.91
CA LEU A 337 12.48 -7.44 15.47
C LEU A 337 13.84 -6.88 15.85
N TYR A 338 14.65 -7.62 16.61
CA TYR A 338 16.01 -7.21 16.97
C TYR A 338 17.06 -7.98 16.18
N THR A 339 18.15 -7.31 15.83
CA THR A 339 19.35 -7.91 15.23
C THR A 339 20.60 -7.21 15.74
N ASN A 340 21.72 -7.95 15.85
CA ASN A 340 23.03 -7.41 16.21
C ASN A 340 23.91 -7.29 14.96
N VAL A 341 24.52 -6.14 14.79
CA VAL A 341 25.42 -5.84 13.68
C VAL A 341 26.61 -5.06 14.22
N LYS A 342 27.82 -5.61 14.10
CA LYS A 342 29.07 -4.99 14.61
C LYS A 342 28.97 -4.57 16.10
N GLY A 343 28.26 -5.35 16.93
CA GLY A 343 28.05 -5.04 18.34
C GLY A 343 26.91 -4.04 18.62
N VAL A 344 26.31 -3.42 17.61
CA VAL A 344 25.16 -2.51 17.73
C VAL A 344 23.85 -3.28 17.56
N ARG A 345 22.92 -3.13 18.49
CA ARG A 345 21.60 -3.72 18.40
C ARG A 345 20.67 -2.82 17.60
N VAL A 346 20.12 -3.35 16.51
CA VAL A 346 19.20 -2.66 15.61
C VAL A 346 17.81 -3.27 15.75
N ALA A 347 16.79 -2.45 16.00
CA ALA A 347 15.39 -2.84 16.04
C ALA A 347 14.68 -2.44 14.75
N PHE A 348 13.82 -3.32 14.23
CA PHE A 348 12.93 -3.05 13.10
C PHE A 348 11.48 -3.16 13.54
N ILE A 349 10.62 -2.21 13.10
CA ILE A 349 9.18 -2.22 13.35
C ILE A 349 8.46 -1.96 12.03
N GLY A 350 7.54 -2.87 11.66
CA GLY A 350 6.71 -2.73 10.47
C GLY A 350 5.37 -2.05 10.80
N PHE A 351 5.01 -1.05 9.99
CA PHE A 351 3.74 -0.34 10.05
C PHE A 351 3.03 -0.36 8.69
N SER A 352 1.71 -0.33 8.72
CA SER A 352 0.91 -0.03 7.54
C SER A 352 -0.30 0.83 7.91
N TYR A 353 -1.14 1.18 6.95
CA TYR A 353 -2.41 1.86 7.26
C TYR A 353 -3.49 0.90 7.80
N LEU A 354 -3.29 -0.42 7.68
CA LEU A 354 -4.23 -1.46 8.09
C LEU A 354 -4.09 -1.81 9.58
N ASN A 355 -5.21 -2.15 10.21
CA ASN A 355 -5.24 -2.54 11.64
C ASN A 355 -4.71 -3.96 11.90
N PHE A 356 -4.44 -4.76 10.87
CA PHE A 356 -3.80 -6.08 10.98
C PHE A 356 -2.34 -5.98 11.41
N HIS A 357 -1.70 -4.86 11.08
CA HIS A 357 -0.34 -4.50 11.47
C HIS A 357 -0.36 -3.42 12.55
N ASN A 358 0.81 -2.90 12.92
CA ASN A 358 0.90 -1.63 13.62
C ASN A 358 0.39 -0.54 12.68
N SER A 359 -0.66 0.18 13.09
CA SER A 359 -1.32 1.13 12.19
C SER A 359 -0.71 2.53 12.32
N ILE A 360 -0.37 3.13 11.16
CA ILE A 360 0.04 4.53 11.05
C ILE A 360 -1.02 5.49 11.63
N ASN A 361 -2.30 5.09 11.62
CA ASN A 361 -3.42 5.88 12.13
C ASN A 361 -3.60 5.76 13.65
N ASN A 362 -2.81 4.91 14.34
CA ASN A 362 -2.81 4.78 15.80
C ASN A 362 -1.47 5.26 16.37
N LEU A 363 -1.27 6.58 16.37
CA LEU A 363 -0.05 7.21 16.85
C LEU A 363 0.30 6.86 18.30
N PRO A 364 -0.64 6.82 19.28
CA PRO A 364 -0.30 6.43 20.66
C PRO A 364 0.33 5.05 20.77
N ALA A 365 -0.24 4.03 20.07
CA ALA A 365 0.33 2.69 20.07
C ALA A 365 1.71 2.65 19.38
N GLY A 366 1.86 3.38 18.25
CA GLY A 366 3.15 3.51 17.56
C GLY A 366 4.23 4.11 18.45
N LYS A 367 3.93 5.22 19.15
CA LYS A 367 4.85 5.85 20.11
C LYS A 367 5.30 4.88 21.20
N ALA A 368 4.37 4.17 21.82
CA ALA A 368 4.68 3.22 22.89
C ALA A 368 5.62 2.10 22.38
N LEU A 369 5.34 1.57 21.17
CA LEU A 369 6.13 0.50 20.58
C LEU A 369 7.56 0.96 20.21
N VAL A 370 7.70 2.16 19.67
CA VAL A 370 9.02 2.76 19.35
C VAL A 370 9.80 3.04 20.63
N ALA A 371 9.17 3.61 21.64
CA ALA A 371 9.80 3.86 22.94
C ALA A 371 10.27 2.54 23.61
N GLN A 372 9.50 1.46 23.48
CA GLN A 372 9.89 0.12 23.93
C GLN A 372 11.10 -0.41 23.14
N ALA A 373 11.11 -0.24 21.82
CA ALA A 373 12.25 -0.64 20.98
C ALA A 373 13.54 0.10 21.37
N LYS A 374 13.44 1.42 21.58
CA LYS A 374 14.58 2.28 21.92
C LYS A 374 15.21 1.98 23.27
N LYS A 375 14.45 1.43 24.22
CA LYS A 375 15.01 0.94 25.50
C LYS A 375 15.92 -0.27 25.33
N ASN A 376 15.78 -1.01 24.24
CA ASN A 376 16.45 -2.30 24.03
C ASN A 376 17.32 -2.33 22.76
N ALA A 377 17.48 -1.21 22.05
CA ALA A 377 18.28 -1.11 20.84
C ALA A 377 18.88 0.30 20.70
N GLU A 378 20.10 0.36 20.20
CA GLU A 378 20.81 1.60 19.90
C GLU A 378 20.20 2.27 18.67
N ILE A 379 19.74 1.49 17.68
CA ILE A 379 19.15 1.98 16.43
C ILE A 379 17.73 1.40 16.28
N VAL A 380 16.76 2.26 15.98
CA VAL A 380 15.37 1.86 15.68
C VAL A 380 14.99 2.28 14.27
N VAL A 381 14.72 1.31 13.41
CA VAL A 381 14.32 1.49 12.01
C VAL A 381 12.84 1.21 11.84
N ILE A 382 12.12 2.15 11.27
CA ILE A 382 10.70 2.02 10.94
C ILE A 382 10.54 1.72 9.46
N SER A 383 9.81 0.65 9.12
CA SER A 383 9.26 0.42 7.80
C SER A 383 7.78 0.78 7.81
N VAL A 384 7.33 1.61 6.86
CA VAL A 384 5.93 2.05 6.80
C VAL A 384 5.36 2.00 5.39
N HIS A 385 4.36 1.13 5.18
CA HIS A 385 3.62 1.02 3.92
C HIS A 385 2.30 1.78 4.03
N ALA A 386 2.25 2.98 3.44
CA ALA A 386 1.12 3.91 3.57
C ALA A 386 1.15 5.00 2.48
N GLY A 387 0.13 5.85 2.46
CA GLY A 387 -0.04 6.93 1.50
C GLY A 387 -0.83 6.50 0.26
N ALA A 388 -1.31 7.47 -0.51
CA ALA A 388 -1.98 7.25 -1.78
C ALA A 388 -0.98 6.71 -2.81
N GLU A 389 -1.48 5.86 -3.72
CA GLU A 389 -0.67 5.18 -4.72
C GLU A 389 -0.70 5.93 -6.06
N GLY A 390 0.39 5.76 -6.86
CA GLY A 390 0.35 5.98 -8.26
C GLY A 390 1.29 7.02 -8.85
N SER A 391 1.35 7.16 -10.23
CA SER A 391 2.33 7.98 -10.95
C SER A 391 2.32 9.45 -10.53
N ASP A 392 1.16 9.97 -10.14
CA ASP A 392 0.97 11.36 -9.71
C ASP A 392 1.05 11.53 -8.18
N ALA A 393 1.13 10.42 -7.43
CA ALA A 393 1.22 10.41 -5.97
C ALA A 393 2.62 10.74 -5.44
N THR A 394 3.35 11.61 -6.13
CA THR A 394 4.75 11.96 -5.82
C THR A 394 4.91 12.91 -4.64
N ARG A 395 3.91 13.77 -4.38
CA ARG A 395 3.98 14.84 -3.38
C ARG A 395 3.78 14.33 -1.96
N VAL A 396 4.50 14.90 -1.01
CA VAL A 396 4.38 14.64 0.42
C VAL A 396 3.87 15.89 1.12
N ARG A 397 2.72 15.78 1.79
CA ARG A 397 2.12 16.87 2.56
C ARG A 397 1.78 16.39 3.96
N ASN A 398 1.79 17.30 4.92
CA ASN A 398 1.37 16.99 6.30
C ASN A 398 -0.16 16.91 6.41
N LEU A 399 -0.75 15.99 5.66
CA LEU A 399 -2.19 15.73 5.58
C LEU A 399 -2.43 14.22 5.45
N ALA A 400 -3.58 13.76 5.93
CA ALA A 400 -4.01 12.39 5.69
C ALA A 400 -4.29 12.18 4.19
N GLU A 401 -3.70 11.14 3.63
CA GLU A 401 -3.90 10.75 2.25
C GLU A 401 -5.04 9.73 2.17
N MET A 402 -6.02 10.01 1.31
CA MET A 402 -7.13 9.10 1.03
C MET A 402 -6.90 8.39 -0.31
N PHE A 403 -7.14 7.08 -0.35
CA PHE A 403 -7.03 6.28 -1.56
C PHE A 403 -8.07 5.16 -1.55
N TYR A 404 -8.91 5.05 -2.58
CA TYR A 404 -10.05 4.11 -2.66
C TYR A 404 -10.99 4.14 -1.45
N GLY A 405 -11.17 5.31 -0.83
CA GLY A 405 -11.97 5.44 0.39
C GLY A 405 -11.26 5.00 1.67
N GLU A 406 -10.04 4.49 1.57
CA GLU A 406 -9.21 4.13 2.71
C GLU A 406 -8.39 5.32 3.21
N ASN A 407 -8.33 5.49 4.53
CA ASN A 407 -7.40 6.43 5.14
C ASN A 407 -5.99 5.82 5.15
N ARG A 408 -5.17 6.24 4.17
CA ARG A 408 -3.79 5.78 3.99
C ARG A 408 -2.79 6.51 4.90
N GLY A 409 -3.28 7.36 5.80
CA GLY A 409 -2.54 8.00 6.87
C GLY A 409 -1.84 9.30 6.47
N ASN A 410 -1.41 10.05 7.51
CA ASN A 410 -0.54 11.21 7.36
C ASN A 410 0.92 10.80 7.60
N LYS A 411 1.66 10.59 6.53
CA LYS A 411 3.04 10.07 6.60
C LYS A 411 4.00 11.06 7.30
N VAL A 412 3.80 12.37 7.15
CA VAL A 412 4.68 13.38 7.76
C VAL A 412 4.46 13.39 9.27
N LEU A 413 3.21 13.51 9.70
CA LEU A 413 2.86 13.48 11.12
C LEU A 413 3.36 12.19 11.78
N PHE A 414 3.11 11.04 11.13
CA PHE A 414 3.55 9.75 11.63
C PHE A 414 5.06 9.66 11.76
N ALA A 415 5.82 9.91 10.68
CA ALA A 415 7.27 9.74 10.65
C ALA A 415 7.96 10.62 11.69
N ARG A 416 7.57 11.90 11.77
CA ARG A 416 8.10 12.83 12.77
C ARG A 416 7.74 12.40 14.19
N THR A 417 6.51 11.93 14.43
CA THR A 417 6.08 11.40 15.74
C THR A 417 6.90 10.17 16.14
N MET A 418 7.23 9.27 15.20
CA MET A 418 8.07 8.11 15.50
C MET A 418 9.50 8.51 15.81
N ILE A 419 10.07 9.48 15.08
CA ILE A 419 11.40 10.05 15.41
C ILE A 419 11.39 10.69 16.81
N ASP A 420 10.37 11.47 17.13
CA ASP A 420 10.21 12.09 18.46
C ASP A 420 10.07 11.05 19.59
N SER A 421 9.70 9.82 19.25
CA SER A 421 9.55 8.70 20.19
C SER A 421 10.79 7.80 20.26
N GLY A 422 11.85 8.10 19.49
CA GLY A 422 13.13 7.39 19.52
C GLY A 422 13.48 6.58 18.26
N ALA A 423 12.73 6.73 17.16
CA ALA A 423 13.13 6.13 15.89
C ALA A 423 14.30 6.90 15.27
N ASP A 424 15.20 6.19 14.58
CA ASP A 424 16.44 6.72 14.00
C ASP A 424 16.41 6.77 12.47
N LEU A 425 15.58 5.93 11.84
CA LEU A 425 15.42 5.87 10.39
C LEU A 425 13.97 5.49 10.04
N VAL A 426 13.37 6.18 9.06
CA VAL A 426 12.06 5.83 8.53
C VAL A 426 12.16 5.51 7.05
N LEU A 427 11.76 4.29 6.67
CA LEU A 427 11.73 3.76 5.32
C LEU A 427 10.28 3.64 4.86
N GLY A 428 9.87 4.49 3.93
CA GLY A 428 8.51 4.57 3.41
C GLY A 428 8.29 3.72 2.16
N HIS A 429 7.08 3.15 2.07
CA HIS A 429 6.59 2.30 1.00
C HIS A 429 5.12 2.63 0.69
N GLY A 430 4.55 2.03 -0.35
CA GLY A 430 3.12 2.07 -0.68
C GLY A 430 2.73 2.98 -1.84
N PRO A 431 3.27 4.17 -2.05
CA PRO A 431 2.92 5.02 -3.18
C PRO A 431 3.34 4.48 -4.55
N HIS A 432 4.21 3.48 -4.60
CA HIS A 432 4.79 2.87 -5.80
C HIS A 432 5.64 3.82 -6.65
N VAL A 433 5.87 5.03 -6.18
CA VAL A 433 6.75 6.06 -6.78
C VAL A 433 7.73 6.57 -5.73
N PRO A 434 8.97 6.91 -6.10
CA PRO A 434 9.89 7.59 -5.19
C PRO A 434 9.31 8.96 -4.77
N ARG A 435 9.43 9.28 -3.48
CA ARG A 435 8.99 10.55 -2.90
C ARG A 435 10.15 11.30 -2.26
N ALA A 436 9.87 12.52 -1.79
CA ALA A 436 10.82 13.36 -1.06
C ALA A 436 11.47 12.64 0.13
N MET A 437 12.63 13.13 0.54
CA MET A 437 13.32 12.76 1.77
C MET A 437 13.42 13.98 2.70
N GLU A 438 13.49 13.73 4.00
CA GLU A 438 13.63 14.77 5.01
C GLU A 438 14.68 14.36 6.04
N LEU A 439 15.50 15.30 6.50
CA LEU A 439 16.30 15.14 7.71
C LEU A 439 15.60 15.88 8.84
N TYR A 440 14.94 15.13 9.73
CA TYR A 440 14.20 15.66 10.86
C TYR A 440 14.93 15.33 12.16
N LYS A 441 15.33 16.34 12.93
CA LYS A 441 16.12 16.18 14.16
C LYS A 441 17.35 15.29 13.99
N GLY A 442 18.05 15.42 12.86
CA GLY A 442 19.24 14.62 12.54
C GLY A 442 18.98 13.18 12.10
N LYS A 443 17.72 12.76 11.94
CA LYS A 443 17.31 11.43 11.52
C LYS A 443 16.72 11.47 10.12
N LEU A 444 17.05 10.49 9.27
CA LEU A 444 16.59 10.45 7.88
C LEU A 444 15.18 9.83 7.78
N ILE A 445 14.32 10.49 7.04
CA ILE A 445 13.01 10.00 6.62
C ILE A 445 13.00 9.90 5.09
N ALA A 446 12.84 8.69 4.53
CA ALA A 446 12.54 8.46 3.13
C ALA A 446 11.05 8.16 2.99
N TYR A 447 10.25 9.09 2.42
CA TYR A 447 8.79 8.98 2.42
C TYR A 447 8.23 7.91 1.48
N SER A 448 8.96 7.53 0.43
CA SER A 448 8.69 6.34 -0.40
C SER A 448 9.92 6.00 -1.23
N LEU A 449 10.27 4.72 -1.24
CA LEU A 449 11.33 4.17 -2.08
C LEU A 449 10.80 3.69 -3.47
N GLY A 450 9.49 3.84 -3.73
CA GLY A 450 8.88 3.41 -4.99
C GLY A 450 8.83 1.89 -5.17
N ASN A 451 8.62 1.45 -6.40
CA ASN A 451 8.73 0.04 -6.77
C ASN A 451 10.19 -0.38 -6.86
N PHE A 452 10.50 -1.64 -6.49
CA PHE A 452 11.82 -2.21 -6.72
C PHE A 452 11.76 -3.45 -7.63
N ILE A 453 10.78 -4.31 -7.44
CA ILE A 453 10.45 -5.40 -8.36
C ILE A 453 8.93 -5.44 -8.51
N GLY A 454 8.42 -5.45 -9.74
CA GLY A 454 7.00 -5.55 -10.03
C GLY A 454 6.73 -6.50 -11.20
N TYR A 455 7.36 -7.72 -11.18
CA TYR A 455 7.39 -8.59 -12.35
C TYR A 455 6.00 -8.95 -12.88
N ARG A 456 5.62 -8.32 -14.02
CA ARG A 456 4.31 -8.47 -14.68
C ARG A 456 3.10 -8.21 -13.77
N THR A 457 3.30 -7.45 -12.69
CA THR A 457 2.27 -7.14 -11.69
C THR A 457 2.09 -5.64 -11.49
N LEU A 458 3.16 -4.90 -11.21
CA LEU A 458 3.12 -3.47 -11.00
C LEU A 458 3.39 -2.71 -12.30
N SER A 459 2.80 -1.53 -12.46
CA SER A 459 3.08 -0.64 -13.57
C SER A 459 4.50 -0.08 -13.49
N THR A 460 5.14 0.10 -14.65
CA THR A 460 6.48 0.69 -14.80
C THR A 460 6.47 1.94 -15.67
N VAL A 461 5.28 2.54 -15.87
CA VAL A 461 5.11 3.72 -16.73
C VAL A 461 5.37 5.00 -15.94
N GLY A 462 6.17 5.91 -16.51
CA GLY A 462 6.50 7.18 -15.88
C GLY A 462 7.21 7.01 -14.54
N ASN A 463 6.82 7.78 -13.52
CA ASN A 463 7.43 7.72 -12.19
C ASN A 463 7.32 6.35 -11.50
N LEU A 464 6.39 5.47 -11.94
CA LEU A 464 6.25 4.10 -11.41
C LEU A 464 7.41 3.18 -11.85
N GLY A 465 8.14 3.56 -12.92
CA GLY A 465 9.35 2.88 -13.37
C GLY A 465 10.63 3.39 -12.70
N GLU A 466 10.56 4.56 -12.06
CA GLU A 466 11.69 5.11 -11.29
C GLU A 466 11.84 4.34 -9.96
N SER A 467 13.06 3.95 -9.66
CA SER A 467 13.40 3.11 -8.51
C SER A 467 14.76 3.49 -7.93
N LEU A 468 15.09 2.94 -6.77
CA LEU A 468 16.39 3.18 -6.15
C LEU A 468 16.80 2.06 -5.19
N VAL A 469 18.11 1.99 -4.92
CA VAL A 469 18.64 1.44 -3.67
C VAL A 469 19.07 2.64 -2.83
N LEU A 470 18.50 2.79 -1.64
CA LEU A 470 18.89 3.81 -0.67
C LEU A 470 19.97 3.24 0.24
N GLU A 471 21.15 3.82 0.21
CA GLU A 471 22.23 3.54 1.17
C GLU A 471 22.22 4.62 2.25
N VAL A 472 22.23 4.21 3.53
CA VAL A 472 22.26 5.09 4.70
C VAL A 472 23.35 4.63 5.64
N LYS A 473 24.22 5.55 6.07
CA LYS A 473 25.17 5.35 7.14
C LYS A 473 24.69 6.05 8.40
N LEU A 474 24.62 5.28 9.47
CA LEU A 474 24.25 5.74 10.82
C LEU A 474 25.42 5.51 11.76
N ASP A 475 25.67 6.43 12.69
CA ASP A 475 26.55 6.16 13.82
C ASP A 475 25.93 5.14 14.79
N ALA A 476 26.69 4.68 15.77
CA ALA A 476 26.23 3.71 16.76
C ALA A 476 25.04 4.20 17.61
N GLN A 477 24.75 5.50 17.65
CA GLN A 477 23.62 6.14 18.31
C GLN A 477 22.42 6.37 17.37
N GLY A 478 22.52 5.92 16.12
CA GLY A 478 21.48 6.04 15.11
C GLY A 478 21.37 7.42 14.47
N ASN A 479 22.37 8.30 14.61
CA ASN A 479 22.36 9.57 13.90
C ASN A 479 22.77 9.36 12.44
N PHE A 480 22.10 10.09 11.54
CA PHE A 480 22.44 10.06 10.12
C PHE A 480 23.82 10.69 9.90
N GLU A 481 24.77 9.96 9.34
CA GLU A 481 26.09 10.46 8.95
C GLU A 481 26.09 10.90 7.49
N SER A 482 25.71 10.00 6.59
CA SER A 482 25.67 10.22 5.15
C SER A 482 24.76 9.18 4.49
N GLY A 483 24.48 9.37 3.19
CA GLY A 483 23.73 8.40 2.42
C GLY A 483 23.99 8.52 0.93
N ARG A 484 23.36 7.63 0.17
CA ARG A 484 23.39 7.64 -1.30
C ARG A 484 22.09 7.08 -1.89
N ILE A 485 21.55 7.77 -2.87
CA ILE A 485 20.58 7.22 -3.79
C ILE A 485 21.36 6.55 -4.92
N ILE A 486 21.30 5.22 -5.02
CA ILE A 486 21.80 4.45 -6.15
C ILE A 486 20.63 4.34 -7.12
N PRO A 487 20.67 5.02 -8.28
CA PRO A 487 19.54 5.10 -9.18
C PRO A 487 19.27 3.76 -9.87
N VAL A 488 17.99 3.39 -9.92
CA VAL A 488 17.49 2.15 -10.53
C VAL A 488 16.28 2.49 -11.37
N GLN A 489 16.10 1.77 -12.48
CA GLN A 489 14.91 1.83 -13.29
C GLN A 489 14.35 0.42 -13.51
N LEU A 490 13.04 0.31 -13.67
CA LEU A 490 12.37 -0.94 -13.98
C LEU A 490 12.16 -1.11 -15.48
N ASP A 491 12.51 -2.28 -16.03
CA ASP A 491 12.16 -2.61 -17.41
C ASP A 491 10.63 -2.79 -17.56
N ARG A 492 10.14 -2.94 -18.80
CA ARG A 492 8.70 -3.15 -19.07
C ARG A 492 8.09 -4.37 -18.38
N ARG A 493 8.91 -5.28 -17.88
CA ARG A 493 8.46 -6.47 -17.11
C ARG A 493 8.49 -6.23 -15.61
N GLY A 494 9.02 -5.09 -15.14
CA GLY A 494 9.19 -4.78 -13.72
C GLY A 494 10.45 -5.41 -13.11
N ILE A 495 11.52 -5.61 -13.92
CA ILE A 495 12.82 -6.07 -13.46
C ILE A 495 13.76 -4.87 -13.30
N PRO A 496 14.43 -4.70 -12.14
CA PRO A 496 15.32 -3.58 -11.89
C PRO A 496 16.65 -3.69 -12.65
N TYR A 497 17.15 -2.54 -13.10
CA TYR A 497 18.48 -2.39 -13.66
C TYR A 497 19.07 -1.02 -13.28
N PRO A 498 20.41 -0.85 -13.28
CA PRO A 498 21.04 0.43 -12.96
C PRO A 498 20.61 1.53 -13.93
N ASP A 499 20.13 2.65 -13.40
CA ASP A 499 19.75 3.81 -14.20
C ASP A 499 20.94 4.76 -14.39
N ARG A 500 21.45 4.86 -15.62
CA ARG A 500 22.53 5.81 -15.98
C ARG A 500 22.02 7.24 -16.16
N GLY A 501 20.70 7.44 -16.29
CA GLY A 501 20.07 8.74 -16.44
C GLY A 501 19.83 9.45 -15.10
N TYR A 502 20.01 8.77 -13.97
CA TYR A 502 19.77 9.33 -12.63
C TYR A 502 18.35 9.87 -12.43
N GLY A 503 17.33 9.26 -13.07
CA GLY A 503 15.95 9.73 -13.03
C GLY A 503 15.39 9.81 -11.61
N SER A 504 15.53 8.75 -10.82
CA SER A 504 15.07 8.74 -9.43
C SER A 504 15.81 9.74 -8.54
N VAL A 505 17.11 9.99 -8.79
CA VAL A 505 17.88 11.03 -8.07
C VAL A 505 17.31 12.42 -8.36
N GLN A 506 17.08 12.73 -9.63
CA GLN A 506 16.51 14.02 -10.06
C GLN A 506 15.11 14.21 -9.48
N LEU A 507 14.28 13.17 -9.56
CA LEU A 507 12.90 13.18 -9.02
C LEU A 507 12.91 13.46 -7.51
N ILE A 508 13.62 12.67 -6.71
CA ILE A 508 13.66 12.80 -5.24
C ILE A 508 14.25 14.16 -4.85
N ARG A 509 15.33 14.60 -5.50
CA ARG A 509 15.95 15.89 -5.25
C ARG A 509 14.99 17.06 -5.48
N ASN A 510 14.23 17.04 -6.58
CA ASN A 510 13.24 18.08 -6.90
C ASN A 510 12.07 18.05 -5.90
N LEU A 511 11.55 16.85 -5.59
CA LEU A 511 10.48 16.69 -4.61
C LEU A 511 10.91 17.11 -3.20
N THR A 512 12.14 16.80 -2.79
CA THR A 512 12.67 17.22 -1.48
C THR A 512 12.73 18.74 -1.36
N LYS A 513 13.20 19.44 -2.39
CA LYS A 513 13.19 20.92 -2.41
C LYS A 513 11.77 21.49 -2.36
N LEU A 514 10.83 20.84 -3.02
CA LEU A 514 9.46 21.31 -3.15
C LEU A 514 8.61 21.04 -1.92
N ASP A 515 8.79 19.87 -1.28
CA ASP A 515 7.97 19.43 -0.15
C ASP A 515 8.59 19.78 1.21
N PHE A 516 9.94 19.85 1.28
CA PHE A 516 10.70 20.15 2.50
C PHE A 516 11.82 21.18 2.23
N PRO A 517 11.48 22.42 1.84
CA PRO A 517 12.48 23.42 1.44
C PRO A 517 13.47 23.78 2.55
N ASN A 518 13.08 23.62 3.81
CA ASN A 518 13.89 23.93 4.99
C ASN A 518 14.61 22.71 5.60
N THR A 519 14.56 21.53 4.93
CA THR A 519 15.29 20.36 5.44
C THR A 519 16.81 20.61 5.35
N PRO A 520 17.60 20.32 6.41
CA PRO A 520 19.05 20.42 6.35
C PRO A 520 19.68 19.23 5.60
N LEU A 521 19.02 18.73 4.55
CA LEU A 521 19.44 17.63 3.71
C LEU A 521 19.86 18.14 2.33
N LYS A 522 21.08 17.80 1.91
CA LYS A 522 21.58 18.04 0.56
C LYS A 522 21.61 16.72 -0.21
N ILE A 523 20.91 16.67 -1.34
CA ILE A 523 20.99 15.55 -2.29
C ILE A 523 21.73 16.09 -3.53
N GLU A 524 22.89 15.53 -3.83
CA GLU A 524 23.72 15.91 -4.98
C GLU A 524 23.20 15.24 -6.27
N THR A 525 23.64 15.73 -7.43
CA THR A 525 23.23 15.20 -8.75
C THR A 525 23.72 13.76 -8.98
N ASN A 526 24.79 13.34 -8.30
CA ASN A 526 25.32 11.98 -8.32
C ASN A 526 24.66 11.04 -7.27
N GLY A 527 23.62 11.51 -6.60
CA GLY A 527 22.88 10.75 -5.59
C GLY A 527 23.46 10.79 -4.18
N LYS A 528 24.61 11.43 -3.92
CA LYS A 528 25.16 11.57 -2.57
C LYS A 528 24.22 12.39 -1.69
N ILE A 529 24.01 11.94 -0.45
CA ILE A 529 23.16 12.58 0.55
C ILE A 529 24.03 12.99 1.74
N THR A 530 23.98 14.27 2.11
CA THR A 530 24.74 14.84 3.22
C THR A 530 23.89 15.80 4.05
N LYS A 531 24.31 16.08 5.29
CA LYS A 531 23.77 17.21 6.06
C LYS A 531 24.30 18.51 5.47
N ILE A 532 23.45 19.54 5.42
CA ILE A 532 23.91 20.90 5.22
C ILE A 532 24.53 21.33 6.55
N GLY A 533 25.84 21.63 6.57
CA GLY A 533 26.50 22.12 7.77
C GLY A 533 25.83 23.43 8.24
N ASN A 534 25.67 23.61 9.53
CA ASN A 534 25.38 24.93 10.08
C ASN A 534 26.55 25.84 9.66
N ARG A 535 26.25 26.87 8.83
CA ARG A 535 27.19 27.95 8.55
C ARG A 535 27.35 28.82 9.78
#